data_675a766b271804c07c6334bbdd9ad80f
#
_entry.id   675a766b271804c07c6334bbdd9ad80f
#
_cell.length_a   1.000
_cell.length_b   1.000
_cell.length_c   1.000
_cell.angle_alpha   90.00
_cell.angle_beta   90.00
_cell.angle_gamma   90.00
#
_symmetry.space_group_name_H-M   'P 1'
#
loop_
_entity.id
_entity.type
_entity.pdbx_description
1 polymer ?
#
loop_
_entity_poly.entity_id
_entity_poly.type
_entity_poly.pdbx_seq_one_letter_code
_entity_poly.pdbx_strand_id
1 'polypeptide(L)'
;MFTVNITIIYPHKRKTKSSTYGIAQMVLDRLLSGGTLHEFYLPQDMPHVCAGCYACMNGREDKCGGHEYMQKLIAAIDDSELIIFCAPTYVYHIPGQVKTLLDHFAYRWLVHRPDLSLMCKQALIITTAAGGGMKSTVRDLRDSMNYWGIGRTHVITQAVWGYDWSSMPENFMHKIEQKVEKTVSAIQKNAGNVTPCAKVRSLFYMYRLFHKKRKMNPADDEYWYQKGYVTGKPWKRGR
;
A
#
# COMPACT_ATOMS: atom_id res chain seq x y z
N MET A 1 -23.82 4.06 8.11
CA MET A 1 -22.91 4.21 6.96
C MET A 1 -21.50 4.04 7.48
N PHE A 2 -20.66 3.21 6.89
CA PHE A 2 -19.31 2.98 7.42
C PHE A 2 -18.38 4.06 6.87
N THR A 3 -17.83 4.89 7.75
CA THR A 3 -16.87 5.96 7.38
C THR A 3 -15.49 5.33 7.21
N VAL A 4 -14.85 5.54 6.06
CA VAL A 4 -13.53 4.98 5.72
C VAL A 4 -12.56 6.11 5.43
N ASN A 5 -11.49 6.23 6.22
CA ASN A 5 -10.37 7.10 5.89
C ASN A 5 -9.50 6.43 4.84
N ILE A 6 -9.10 7.16 3.83
CA ILE A 6 -8.39 6.64 2.67
C ILE A 6 -7.10 7.43 2.45
N THR A 7 -5.97 6.72 2.35
CA THR A 7 -4.75 7.28 1.80
C THR A 7 -4.58 6.82 0.36
N ILE A 8 -4.41 7.74 -0.58
CA ILE A 8 -4.18 7.42 -1.98
C ILE A 8 -2.87 8.02 -2.48
N ILE A 9 -2.11 7.22 -3.22
CA ILE A 9 -0.77 7.55 -3.70
C ILE A 9 -0.76 7.49 -5.22
N TYR A 10 -0.50 8.63 -5.84
CA TYR A 10 -0.39 8.80 -7.28
C TYR A 10 1.08 8.97 -7.70
N PRO A 11 1.53 8.37 -8.82
CA PRO A 11 2.91 8.50 -9.29
C PRO A 11 3.20 9.86 -9.96
N HIS A 12 2.17 10.69 -10.21
CA HIS A 12 2.27 11.99 -10.89
C HIS A 12 0.96 12.79 -10.76
N LYS A 13 1.04 14.10 -11.04
CA LYS A 13 -0.13 15.03 -11.03
C LYS A 13 -0.89 15.11 -12.37
N ARG A 14 -0.90 14.08 -13.21
CA ARG A 14 -1.60 14.11 -14.53
C ARG A 14 -3.13 14.09 -14.41
N LYS A 15 -3.68 13.75 -13.25
CA LYS A 15 -5.12 13.76 -12.92
C LYS A 15 -5.99 13.19 -14.08
N THR A 16 -6.88 13.99 -14.61
CA THR A 16 -7.87 13.59 -15.63
C THR A 16 -7.28 13.00 -16.92
N LYS A 17 -5.99 13.17 -17.19
CA LYS A 17 -5.28 12.53 -18.30
C LYS A 17 -4.75 11.13 -17.96
N SER A 18 -5.05 10.61 -16.77
CA SER A 18 -4.56 9.31 -16.28
C SER A 18 -5.71 8.36 -16.06
N SER A 19 -5.71 7.23 -16.76
CA SER A 19 -6.72 6.18 -16.59
C SER A 19 -6.68 5.55 -15.18
N THR A 20 -5.51 5.45 -14.54
CA THR A 20 -5.42 4.99 -13.14
C THR A 20 -6.10 5.99 -12.19
N TYR A 21 -5.97 7.30 -12.46
CA TYR A 21 -6.68 8.33 -11.70
C TYR A 21 -8.19 8.22 -11.90
N GLY A 22 -8.67 8.09 -13.14
CA GLY A 22 -10.10 7.95 -13.42
C GLY A 22 -10.72 6.74 -12.71
N ILE A 23 -10.06 5.58 -12.75
CA ILE A 23 -10.51 4.39 -12.01
C ILE A 23 -10.51 4.65 -10.50
N ALA A 24 -9.51 5.36 -9.98
CA ALA A 24 -9.44 5.70 -8.56
C ALA A 24 -10.61 6.61 -8.15
N GLN A 25 -10.96 7.62 -8.95
CA GLN A 25 -12.13 8.48 -8.68
C GLN A 25 -13.41 7.65 -8.59
N MET A 26 -13.64 6.71 -9.53
CA MET A 26 -14.81 5.83 -9.49
C MET A 26 -14.88 5.00 -8.19
N VAL A 27 -13.73 4.60 -7.63
CA VAL A 27 -13.64 3.90 -6.34
C VAL A 27 -13.94 4.86 -5.19
N LEU A 28 -13.35 6.07 -5.20
CA LEU A 28 -13.54 7.08 -4.17
C LEU A 28 -15.01 7.53 -4.09
N ASP A 29 -15.66 7.78 -5.21
CA ASP A 29 -17.09 8.17 -5.28
C ASP A 29 -18.01 7.15 -4.58
N ARG A 30 -17.60 5.88 -4.51
CA ARG A 30 -18.37 4.78 -3.91
C ARG A 30 -18.00 4.48 -2.46
N LEU A 31 -16.78 4.82 -2.05
CA LEU A 31 -16.26 4.47 -0.72
C LEU A 31 -16.17 5.67 0.22
N LEU A 32 -15.86 6.87 -0.30
CA LEU A 32 -15.63 8.05 0.52
C LEU A 32 -16.96 8.68 0.92
N SER A 33 -17.49 8.26 2.05
CA SER A 33 -18.73 8.78 2.62
C SER A 33 -18.45 9.35 4.01
N GLY A 34 -18.03 10.64 4.06
CA GLY A 34 -17.75 11.35 5.31
C GLY A 34 -16.42 11.01 5.98
N GLY A 35 -15.56 10.20 5.35
CA GLY A 35 -14.20 9.93 5.82
C GLY A 35 -13.16 10.94 5.32
N THR A 36 -11.96 10.86 5.86
CA THR A 36 -10.82 11.69 5.46
C THR A 36 -10.13 11.09 4.24
N LEU A 37 -9.80 11.93 3.26
CA LEU A 37 -8.98 11.56 2.10
C LEU A 37 -7.61 12.23 2.20
N HIS A 38 -6.56 11.40 2.29
CA HIS A 38 -5.18 11.84 2.22
C HIS A 38 -4.63 11.54 0.82
N GLU A 39 -4.28 12.57 0.05
CA GLU A 39 -3.75 12.43 -1.31
C GLU A 39 -2.27 12.76 -1.36
N PHE A 40 -1.49 11.87 -1.98
CA PHE A 40 -0.06 12.06 -2.22
C PHE A 40 0.27 11.94 -3.70
N TYR A 41 1.04 12.88 -4.21
CA TYR A 41 1.46 12.97 -5.61
C TYR A 41 2.99 12.89 -5.70
N LEU A 42 3.49 11.77 -6.15
CA LEU A 42 4.93 11.57 -6.34
C LEU A 42 5.41 12.22 -7.65
N PRO A 43 6.68 12.74 -7.71
CA PRO A 43 7.65 12.77 -6.62
C PRO A 43 7.49 13.97 -5.67
N GLN A 44 6.51 14.88 -5.85
CA GLN A 44 6.42 16.12 -5.08
C GLN A 44 6.31 15.87 -3.57
N ASP A 45 5.49 14.89 -3.18
CA ASP A 45 5.28 14.54 -1.76
C ASP A 45 6.32 13.53 -1.23
N MET A 46 7.24 13.06 -2.08
CA MET A 46 8.41 12.26 -1.74
C MET A 46 9.54 12.52 -2.75
N PRO A 47 10.18 13.68 -2.72
CA PRO A 47 11.21 14.06 -3.70
C PRO A 47 12.56 13.38 -3.46
N HIS A 48 12.79 12.86 -2.26
CA HIS A 48 14.06 12.25 -1.88
C HIS A 48 14.17 10.82 -2.40
N VAL A 49 15.26 10.52 -3.11
CA VAL A 49 15.58 9.15 -3.56
C VAL A 49 16.34 8.43 -2.46
N CYS A 50 16.00 7.17 -2.19
CA CYS A 50 16.71 6.36 -1.20
C CYS A 50 18.16 6.12 -1.63
N ALA A 51 19.12 6.62 -0.84
CA ALA A 51 20.54 6.48 -1.10
C ALA A 51 21.14 5.16 -0.60
N GLY A 52 20.33 4.27 0.01
CA GLY A 52 20.82 3.01 0.58
C GLY A 52 21.78 3.18 1.76
N CYS A 53 21.69 4.27 2.51
CA CYS A 53 22.61 4.58 3.62
C CYS A 53 22.43 3.71 4.87
N TYR A 54 21.41 2.85 4.92
CA TYR A 54 21.09 1.95 6.03
C TYR A 54 20.81 2.63 7.39
N ALA A 55 20.69 3.94 7.46
CA ALA A 55 20.38 4.63 8.72
C ALA A 55 19.07 4.10 9.35
N CYS A 56 18.01 3.96 8.54
CA CYS A 56 16.73 3.41 8.99
C CYS A 56 16.85 1.95 9.44
N MET A 57 17.69 1.13 8.84
CA MET A 57 17.89 -0.26 9.28
C MET A 57 18.56 -0.35 10.65
N ASN A 58 19.34 0.65 11.03
CA ASN A 58 20.01 0.74 12.30
C ASN A 58 19.22 1.52 13.37
N GLY A 59 17.92 1.71 13.20
CA GLY A 59 17.05 2.41 14.15
C GLY A 59 17.26 3.92 14.19
N ARG A 60 17.80 4.50 13.12
CA ARG A 60 18.03 5.94 12.98
C ARG A 60 17.27 6.50 11.77
N GLU A 61 15.97 6.27 11.72
CA GLU A 61 15.07 6.75 10.67
C GLU A 61 15.08 8.28 10.58
N ASP A 62 15.31 8.95 11.69
CA ASP A 62 15.46 10.41 11.81
C ASP A 62 16.63 10.97 10.99
N LYS A 63 17.63 10.16 10.66
CA LYS A 63 18.77 10.54 9.82
C LYS A 63 18.54 10.29 8.33
N CYS A 64 17.39 9.76 7.95
CA CYS A 64 17.05 9.60 6.54
C CYS A 64 16.77 10.97 5.91
N GLY A 65 17.37 11.26 4.73
CA GLY A 65 17.08 12.52 4.00
C GLY A 65 15.61 12.66 3.59
N GLY A 66 14.87 11.54 3.48
CA GLY A 66 13.43 11.53 3.23
C GLY A 66 12.55 11.54 4.49
N HIS A 67 13.12 11.67 5.69
CA HIS A 67 12.42 11.50 6.96
C HIS A 67 11.15 12.36 7.07
N GLU A 68 11.25 13.64 6.82
CA GLU A 68 10.12 14.59 6.94
C GLU A 68 8.92 14.20 6.05
N TYR A 69 9.20 13.79 4.80
CA TYR A 69 8.17 13.34 3.85
C TYR A 69 7.56 12.03 4.30
N MET A 70 8.39 11.11 4.78
CA MET A 70 7.96 9.81 5.28
C MET A 70 7.04 9.93 6.50
N GLN A 71 7.30 10.88 7.42
CA GLN A 71 6.42 11.09 8.58
C GLN A 71 4.99 11.46 8.17
N LYS A 72 4.82 12.33 7.17
CA LYS A 72 3.50 12.72 6.64
C LYS A 72 2.77 11.52 6.02
N LEU A 73 3.47 10.73 5.21
CA LEU A 73 2.92 9.52 4.59
C LEU A 73 2.56 8.45 5.63
N ILE A 74 3.41 8.24 6.63
CA ILE A 74 3.18 7.29 7.71
C ILE A 74 1.94 7.70 8.52
N ALA A 75 1.84 8.96 8.91
CA ALA A 75 0.69 9.46 9.67
C ALA A 75 -0.63 9.25 8.90
N ALA A 76 -0.65 9.54 7.60
CA ALA A 76 -1.81 9.32 6.76
C ALA A 76 -2.16 7.82 6.61
N ILE A 77 -1.16 6.96 6.40
CA ILE A 77 -1.36 5.50 6.34
C ILE A 77 -1.87 4.96 7.68
N ASP A 78 -1.36 5.48 8.80
CA ASP A 78 -1.75 5.04 10.13
C ASP A 78 -3.19 5.50 10.47
N ASP A 79 -3.66 6.64 9.94
CA ASP A 79 -5.05 7.13 10.05
C ASP A 79 -6.05 6.37 9.16
N SER A 80 -5.60 5.76 8.07
CA SER A 80 -6.48 5.18 7.05
C SER A 80 -6.83 3.71 7.28
N GLU A 81 -8.05 3.29 6.89
CA GLU A 81 -8.47 1.89 6.78
C GLU A 81 -8.13 1.29 5.41
N LEU A 82 -8.03 2.13 4.38
CA LEU A 82 -7.72 1.72 3.01
C LEU A 82 -6.56 2.54 2.43
N ILE A 83 -5.57 1.84 1.88
CA ILE A 83 -4.43 2.45 1.19
C ILE A 83 -4.54 2.12 -0.30
N ILE A 84 -4.62 3.13 -1.17
CA ILE A 84 -4.75 2.97 -2.61
C ILE A 84 -3.43 3.37 -3.30
N PHE A 85 -2.87 2.44 -4.07
CA PHE A 85 -1.75 2.72 -4.96
C PHE A 85 -2.23 2.81 -6.41
N CYS A 86 -2.14 4.00 -7.00
CA CYS A 86 -2.35 4.24 -8.41
C CYS A 86 -1.00 4.10 -9.14
N ALA A 87 -0.72 2.95 -9.72
CA ALA A 87 0.59 2.68 -10.32
C ALA A 87 0.42 2.16 -11.77
N PRO A 88 0.39 3.05 -12.78
CA PRO A 88 0.44 2.60 -14.16
C PRO A 88 1.72 1.80 -14.41
N THR A 89 1.65 0.83 -15.31
CA THR A 89 2.82 0.04 -15.68
C THR A 89 3.75 0.86 -16.56
N TYR A 90 4.98 1.09 -16.10
CA TYR A 90 6.05 1.74 -16.86
C TYR A 90 7.16 0.73 -17.11
N VAL A 91 7.49 0.51 -18.39
CA VAL A 91 8.56 -0.42 -18.80
C VAL A 91 8.40 -1.78 -18.09
N TYR A 92 7.19 -2.33 -18.11
CA TYR A 92 6.79 -3.62 -17.49
C TYR A 92 6.85 -3.67 -15.94
N HIS A 93 7.15 -2.59 -15.23
CA HIS A 93 7.24 -2.55 -13.77
C HIS A 93 6.50 -1.34 -13.19
N ILE A 94 6.59 -1.18 -11.87
CA ILE A 94 6.06 0.01 -11.18
C ILE A 94 6.82 1.26 -11.62
N PRO A 95 6.20 2.46 -11.59
CA PRO A 95 6.90 3.71 -11.81
C PRO A 95 8.04 3.90 -10.80
N GLY A 96 9.17 4.46 -11.25
CA GLY A 96 10.34 4.69 -10.41
C GLY A 96 10.04 5.50 -9.14
N GLN A 97 9.15 6.48 -9.23
CA GLN A 97 8.70 7.29 -8.08
C GLN A 97 8.02 6.44 -7.00
N VAL A 98 7.20 5.47 -7.43
CA VAL A 98 6.55 4.53 -6.50
C VAL A 98 7.60 3.62 -5.87
N LYS A 99 8.55 3.12 -6.67
CA LYS A 99 9.64 2.28 -6.13
C LYS A 99 10.48 3.05 -5.11
N THR A 100 10.81 4.31 -5.39
CA THR A 100 11.51 5.20 -4.45
C THR A 100 10.78 5.28 -3.10
N LEU A 101 9.46 5.47 -3.11
CA LEU A 101 8.66 5.46 -1.89
C LEU A 101 8.78 4.11 -1.17
N LEU A 102 8.61 2.99 -1.89
CA LEU A 102 8.69 1.65 -1.28
C LEU A 102 10.05 1.37 -0.65
N ASP A 103 11.14 1.91 -1.23
CA ASP A 103 12.49 1.75 -0.67
C ASP A 103 12.65 2.45 0.69
N HIS A 104 12.01 3.60 0.88
CA HIS A 104 11.99 4.28 2.17
C HIS A 104 11.19 3.54 3.24
N PHE A 105 10.25 2.65 2.85
CA PHE A 105 9.48 1.83 3.78
C PHE A 105 10.17 0.51 4.18
N ALA A 106 11.39 0.24 3.71
CA ALA A 106 12.07 -1.04 3.94
C ALA A 106 12.15 -1.43 5.42
N TYR A 107 12.45 -0.49 6.31
CA TYR A 107 12.55 -0.75 7.75
C TYR A 107 11.21 -1.09 8.42
N ARG A 108 10.06 -0.81 7.78
CA ARG A 108 8.72 -1.17 8.25
C ARG A 108 8.24 -2.55 7.77
N TRP A 109 9.09 -3.31 7.11
CA TRP A 109 8.76 -4.68 6.73
C TRP A 109 8.65 -5.58 7.97
N LEU A 110 7.86 -6.66 7.86
CA LEU A 110 7.67 -7.67 8.93
C LEU A 110 8.99 -8.23 9.47
N VAL A 111 10.04 -8.26 8.64
CA VAL A 111 11.38 -8.72 9.03
C VAL A 111 12.13 -7.71 9.92
N HIS A 112 11.67 -6.47 9.95
CA HIS A 112 12.32 -5.37 10.67
C HIS A 112 11.41 -4.81 11.78
N ARG A 113 11.00 -3.57 11.65
CA ARG A 113 10.16 -2.86 12.64
C ARG A 113 8.77 -2.52 12.08
N PRO A 114 7.90 -3.54 11.89
CA PRO A 114 6.58 -3.34 11.32
C PRO A 114 5.64 -2.61 12.26
N ASP A 115 4.68 -1.90 11.69
CA ASP A 115 3.48 -1.54 12.42
C ASP A 115 2.40 -2.60 12.19
N LEU A 116 2.10 -3.40 13.20
CA LEU A 116 1.15 -4.49 13.06
C LEU A 116 -0.32 -4.04 13.04
N SER A 117 -0.62 -2.75 13.21
CA SER A 117 -1.95 -2.19 12.94
C SER A 117 -2.34 -2.37 11.46
N LEU A 118 -1.35 -2.39 10.56
CA LEU A 118 -1.52 -2.65 9.13
C LEU A 118 -2.17 -4.01 8.84
N MET A 119 -2.07 -4.97 9.76
CA MET A 119 -2.75 -6.27 9.62
C MET A 119 -4.27 -6.17 9.67
N CYS A 120 -4.81 -5.08 10.18
CA CYS A 120 -6.24 -4.78 10.21
C CYS A 120 -6.69 -3.83 9.11
N LYS A 121 -5.80 -3.49 8.17
CA LYS A 121 -6.06 -2.54 7.07
C LYS A 121 -6.14 -3.26 5.72
N GLN A 122 -6.71 -2.56 4.74
CA GLN A 122 -6.82 -3.04 3.36
C GLN A 122 -5.94 -2.19 2.44
N ALA A 123 -5.47 -2.76 1.35
CA ALA A 123 -4.86 -2.03 0.25
C ALA A 123 -5.57 -2.32 -1.06
N LEU A 124 -5.58 -1.35 -1.96
CA LEU A 124 -6.03 -1.47 -3.35
C LEU A 124 -4.91 -1.05 -4.29
N ILE A 125 -4.55 -1.93 -5.21
CA ILE A 125 -3.63 -1.65 -6.30
C ILE A 125 -4.45 -1.39 -7.56
N ILE A 126 -4.33 -0.19 -8.13
CA ILE A 126 -4.92 0.16 -9.42
C ILE A 126 -3.78 0.31 -10.42
N THR A 127 -3.75 -0.53 -11.45
CA THR A 127 -2.73 -0.45 -12.50
C THR A 127 -3.35 -0.52 -13.89
N THR A 128 -2.85 0.33 -14.78
CA THR A 128 -3.18 0.34 -16.20
C THR A 128 -1.92 0.21 -17.04
N ALA A 129 -2.06 -0.29 -18.25
CA ALA A 129 -0.98 -0.36 -19.22
C ALA A 129 -1.55 -0.16 -20.63
N ALA A 130 -0.73 0.23 -21.60
CA ALA A 130 -1.15 0.27 -22.99
C ALA A 130 -1.66 -1.11 -23.45
N GLY A 131 -0.91 -2.18 -23.18
CA GLY A 131 -1.33 -3.55 -23.54
C GLY A 131 -0.99 -4.61 -22.49
N GLY A 132 0.23 -4.63 -21.98
CA GLY A 132 0.73 -5.69 -21.11
C GLY A 132 1.60 -5.20 -19.94
N GLY A 133 2.23 -6.15 -19.22
CA GLY A 133 3.18 -5.86 -18.13
C GLY A 133 2.55 -5.62 -16.75
N MET A 134 1.24 -5.52 -16.61
CA MET A 134 0.56 -5.25 -15.35
C MET A 134 0.83 -6.31 -14.26
N LYS A 135 1.11 -7.56 -14.65
CA LYS A 135 1.42 -8.62 -13.67
C LYS A 135 2.66 -8.31 -12.85
N SER A 136 3.70 -7.75 -13.44
CA SER A 136 4.94 -7.36 -12.75
C SER A 136 4.67 -6.19 -11.79
N THR A 137 3.97 -5.14 -12.25
CA THR A 137 3.57 -3.99 -11.41
C THR A 137 2.76 -4.44 -10.19
N VAL A 138 1.78 -5.34 -10.40
CA VAL A 138 0.98 -5.90 -9.30
C VAL A 138 1.85 -6.71 -8.34
N ARG A 139 2.80 -7.50 -8.86
CA ARG A 139 3.70 -8.31 -8.03
C ARG A 139 4.59 -7.43 -7.16
N ASP A 140 5.22 -6.40 -7.75
CA ASP A 140 6.12 -5.48 -7.04
C ASP A 140 5.39 -4.81 -5.85
N LEU A 141 4.17 -4.30 -6.07
CA LEU A 141 3.37 -3.70 -5.00
C LEU A 141 2.85 -4.74 -4.00
N ARG A 142 2.35 -5.88 -4.48
CA ARG A 142 1.79 -6.91 -3.61
C ARG A 142 2.83 -7.51 -2.68
N ASP A 143 4.08 -7.64 -3.13
CA ASP A 143 5.17 -8.09 -2.28
C ASP A 143 5.42 -7.08 -1.17
N SER A 144 5.49 -5.78 -1.47
CA SER A 144 5.59 -4.73 -0.44
C SER A 144 4.41 -4.76 0.54
N MET A 145 3.17 -4.87 0.06
CA MET A 145 1.97 -4.95 0.92
C MET A 145 2.03 -6.17 1.85
N ASN A 146 2.46 -7.34 1.35
CA ASN A 146 2.62 -8.54 2.18
C ASN A 146 3.68 -8.34 3.27
N TYR A 147 4.83 -7.74 2.93
CA TYR A 147 5.91 -7.51 3.89
C TYR A 147 5.62 -6.36 4.85
N TRP A 148 4.80 -5.37 4.48
CA TRP A 148 4.27 -4.38 5.44
C TRP A 148 3.27 -5.01 6.41
N GLY A 149 2.74 -6.18 6.08
CA GLY A 149 1.75 -6.86 6.89
C GLY A 149 0.32 -6.43 6.60
N ILE A 150 0.03 -5.79 5.46
CA ILE A 150 -1.34 -5.41 5.07
C ILE A 150 -2.25 -6.63 5.09
N GLY A 151 -3.38 -6.53 5.81
CA GLY A 151 -4.27 -7.66 6.04
C GLY A 151 -4.89 -8.21 4.76
N ARG A 152 -5.37 -7.35 3.86
CA ARG A 152 -5.94 -7.73 2.57
C ARG A 152 -5.53 -6.77 1.47
N THR A 153 -5.18 -7.31 0.30
CA THR A 153 -4.82 -6.53 -0.89
C THR A 153 -5.75 -6.87 -2.04
N HIS A 154 -6.45 -5.85 -2.53
CA HIS A 154 -7.32 -5.90 -3.71
C HIS A 154 -6.57 -5.37 -4.94
N VAL A 155 -7.03 -5.72 -6.13
CA VAL A 155 -6.36 -5.33 -7.38
C VAL A 155 -7.37 -5.03 -8.47
N ILE A 156 -7.21 -3.89 -9.13
CA ILE A 156 -7.86 -3.55 -10.39
C ILE A 156 -6.78 -3.39 -11.46
N THR A 157 -6.87 -4.18 -12.52
CA THR A 157 -5.99 -4.07 -13.69
C THR A 157 -6.80 -3.78 -14.93
N GLN A 158 -6.34 -2.85 -15.80
CA GLN A 158 -7.00 -2.54 -17.06
C GLN A 158 -5.98 -2.19 -18.15
N ALA A 159 -6.00 -2.94 -19.26
CA ALA A 159 -5.33 -2.52 -20.48
C ALA A 159 -6.16 -1.41 -21.15
N VAL A 160 -5.52 -0.29 -21.49
CA VAL A 160 -6.19 0.90 -22.02
C VAL A 160 -5.84 1.20 -23.48
N TRP A 161 -4.97 0.41 -24.09
CA TRP A 161 -4.61 0.43 -25.52
C TRP A 161 -4.29 1.83 -26.08
N GLY A 162 -3.79 2.74 -25.23
CA GLY A 162 -3.44 4.11 -25.63
C GLY A 162 -4.60 5.09 -25.63
N TYR A 163 -5.81 4.70 -25.24
CA TYR A 163 -6.92 5.63 -25.08
C TYR A 163 -6.69 6.57 -23.89
N ASP A 164 -7.00 7.84 -24.09
CA ASP A 164 -7.17 8.77 -22.98
C ASP A 164 -8.43 8.42 -22.18
N TRP A 165 -8.46 8.81 -20.90
CA TRP A 165 -9.63 8.54 -20.05
C TRP A 165 -10.95 9.10 -20.64
N SER A 166 -10.91 10.32 -21.19
CA SER A 166 -12.07 11.00 -21.77
C SER A 166 -12.57 10.40 -23.09
N SER A 167 -11.72 9.62 -23.78
CA SER A 167 -12.05 8.97 -25.07
C SER A 167 -12.17 7.45 -24.94
N MET A 168 -12.28 6.93 -23.72
CA MET A 168 -12.38 5.49 -23.48
C MET A 168 -13.67 4.93 -24.09
N PRO A 169 -13.60 3.89 -24.94
CA PRO A 169 -14.79 3.27 -25.52
C PRO A 169 -15.75 2.74 -24.45
N GLU A 170 -17.04 2.82 -24.70
CA GLU A 170 -18.10 2.44 -23.76
C GLU A 170 -17.97 1.01 -23.23
N ASN A 171 -17.61 0.07 -24.12
CA ASN A 171 -17.40 -1.34 -23.75
C ASN A 171 -16.21 -1.53 -22.78
N PHE A 172 -15.20 -0.64 -22.82
CA PHE A 172 -14.11 -0.63 -21.83
C PHE A 172 -14.57 0.00 -20.52
N MET A 173 -15.32 1.12 -20.59
CA MET A 173 -15.88 1.77 -19.38
C MET A 173 -16.77 0.80 -18.62
N HIS A 174 -17.67 0.10 -19.28
CA HIS A 174 -18.53 -0.91 -18.66
C HIS A 174 -17.72 -2.02 -17.93
N LYS A 175 -16.64 -2.52 -18.56
CA LYS A 175 -15.73 -3.51 -17.91
C LYS A 175 -15.02 -2.93 -16.69
N ILE A 176 -14.63 -1.66 -16.75
CA ILE A 176 -14.00 -0.97 -15.63
C ILE A 176 -14.99 -0.84 -14.47
N GLU A 177 -16.22 -0.40 -14.76
CA GLU A 177 -17.31 -0.28 -13.79
C GLU A 177 -17.57 -1.59 -13.07
N GLN A 178 -17.72 -2.69 -13.78
CA GLN A 178 -17.91 -4.03 -13.19
C GLN A 178 -16.75 -4.41 -12.24
N LYS A 179 -15.50 -4.11 -12.62
CA LYS A 179 -14.33 -4.37 -11.76
C LYS A 179 -14.35 -3.50 -10.52
N VAL A 180 -14.69 -2.22 -10.67
CA VAL A 180 -14.81 -1.27 -9.55
C VAL A 180 -15.90 -1.75 -8.59
N GLU A 181 -17.10 -2.04 -9.07
CA GLU A 181 -18.22 -2.53 -8.25
C GLU A 181 -17.85 -3.78 -7.44
N LYS A 182 -17.29 -4.79 -8.12
CA LYS A 182 -16.83 -6.02 -7.48
C LYS A 182 -15.78 -5.75 -6.39
N THR A 183 -14.85 -4.83 -6.67
CA THR A 183 -13.75 -4.53 -5.73
C THR A 183 -14.25 -3.71 -4.55
N VAL A 184 -15.08 -2.71 -4.78
CA VAL A 184 -15.73 -1.89 -3.76
C VAL A 184 -16.54 -2.77 -2.81
N SER A 185 -17.39 -3.67 -3.35
CA SER A 185 -18.18 -4.62 -2.55
C SER A 185 -17.28 -5.52 -1.68
N ALA A 186 -16.14 -5.97 -2.23
CA ALA A 186 -15.19 -6.79 -1.46
C ALA A 186 -14.50 -5.99 -0.35
N ILE A 187 -14.18 -4.71 -0.58
CA ILE A 187 -13.60 -3.81 0.43
C ILE A 187 -14.62 -3.56 1.55
N GLN A 188 -15.84 -3.19 1.20
CA GLN A 188 -16.93 -2.93 2.15
C GLN A 188 -17.26 -4.15 3.01
N LYS A 189 -17.32 -5.34 2.43
CA LYS A 189 -17.56 -6.60 3.14
C LYS A 189 -16.54 -6.88 4.24
N ASN A 190 -15.30 -6.43 4.06
CA ASN A 190 -14.22 -6.62 5.03
C ASN A 190 -14.02 -5.42 5.96
N ALA A 191 -14.75 -4.32 5.77
CA ALA A 191 -14.60 -3.11 6.57
C ALA A 191 -14.83 -3.39 8.06
N GLY A 192 -13.96 -2.87 8.91
CA GLY A 192 -14.01 -3.07 10.37
C GLY A 192 -13.68 -4.49 10.86
N ASN A 193 -13.52 -5.48 9.96
CA ASN A 193 -13.27 -6.88 10.34
C ASN A 193 -12.21 -7.55 9.46
N VAL A 194 -11.12 -6.82 9.19
CA VAL A 194 -10.01 -7.34 8.38
C VAL A 194 -9.22 -8.38 9.15
N THR A 195 -9.08 -9.56 8.58
CA THR A 195 -8.20 -10.62 9.07
C THR A 195 -7.06 -10.82 8.07
N PRO A 196 -5.79 -10.83 8.51
CA PRO A 196 -4.64 -11.02 7.60
C PRO A 196 -4.75 -12.31 6.81
N CYS A 197 -4.40 -12.25 5.53
CA CYS A 197 -4.38 -13.43 4.68
C CYS A 197 -3.33 -14.46 5.16
N ALA A 198 -3.44 -15.70 4.68
CA ALA A 198 -2.56 -16.79 5.11
C ALA A 198 -1.08 -16.47 4.91
N LYS A 199 -0.70 -15.83 3.77
CA LYS A 199 0.68 -15.43 3.48
C LYS A 199 1.23 -14.45 4.52
N VAL A 200 0.48 -13.39 4.86
CA VAL A 200 0.90 -12.39 5.86
C VAL A 200 1.06 -13.04 7.24
N ARG A 201 0.11 -13.91 7.64
CA ARG A 201 0.22 -14.64 8.91
C ARG A 201 1.44 -15.56 8.95
N SER A 202 1.72 -16.27 7.86
CA SER A 202 2.90 -17.14 7.75
C SER A 202 4.18 -16.35 7.88
N LEU A 203 4.33 -15.24 7.16
CA LEU A 203 5.49 -14.34 7.28
C LEU A 203 5.66 -13.82 8.70
N PHE A 204 4.57 -13.37 9.35
CA PHE A 204 4.63 -12.89 10.73
C PHE A 204 5.13 -13.97 11.70
N TYR A 205 4.61 -15.20 11.63
CA TYR A 205 5.05 -16.27 12.51
C TYR A 205 6.49 -16.70 12.25
N MET A 206 6.93 -16.70 10.99
CA MET A 206 8.31 -16.99 10.62
C MET A 206 9.27 -15.96 11.24
N TYR A 207 9.01 -14.66 11.04
CA TYR A 207 9.85 -13.60 11.59
C TYR A 207 9.79 -13.53 13.11
N ARG A 208 8.62 -13.77 13.72
CA ARG A 208 8.51 -13.94 15.18
C ARG A 208 9.48 -14.99 15.71
N LEU A 209 9.59 -16.12 15.02
CA LEU A 209 10.50 -17.18 15.46
C LEU A 209 11.97 -16.72 15.43
N PHE A 210 12.36 -15.96 14.40
CA PHE A 210 13.71 -15.41 14.31
C PHE A 210 13.98 -14.37 15.40
N HIS A 211 13.08 -13.43 15.63
CA HIS A 211 13.20 -12.42 16.68
C HIS A 211 13.20 -13.03 18.09
N LYS A 212 12.37 -14.05 18.34
CA LYS A 212 12.43 -14.79 19.62
C LYS A 212 13.81 -15.39 19.90
N LYS A 213 14.50 -15.83 18.87
CA LYS A 213 15.86 -16.39 18.98
C LYS A 213 16.96 -15.33 18.92
N ARG A 214 16.61 -14.05 18.86
CA ARG A 214 17.52 -12.91 18.68
C ARG A 214 18.55 -13.15 17.56
N LYS A 215 18.06 -13.59 16.40
CA LYS A 215 18.86 -13.90 15.21
C LYS A 215 18.81 -12.82 14.15
N MET A 216 18.15 -11.70 14.44
CA MET A 216 18.00 -10.57 13.53
C MET A 216 18.90 -9.41 13.95
N ASN A 217 18.75 -8.26 13.29
CA ASN A 217 19.41 -7.04 13.69
C ASN A 217 19.02 -6.67 15.14
N PRO A 218 19.97 -6.29 16.02
CA PRO A 218 19.67 -5.98 17.43
C PRO A 218 18.58 -4.92 17.63
N ALA A 219 18.53 -3.88 16.78
CA ALA A 219 17.50 -2.84 16.86
C ALA A 219 16.11 -3.40 16.53
N ASP A 220 16.02 -4.34 15.59
CA ASP A 220 14.77 -4.98 15.19
C ASP A 220 14.31 -5.99 16.27
N ASP A 221 15.23 -6.79 16.81
CA ASP A 221 14.92 -7.72 17.89
C ASP A 221 14.38 -6.99 19.11
N GLU A 222 15.03 -5.91 19.53
CA GLU A 222 14.60 -5.08 20.65
C GLU A 222 13.22 -4.48 20.42
N TYR A 223 12.96 -3.93 19.22
CA TYR A 223 11.65 -3.41 18.84
C TYR A 223 10.53 -4.46 18.97
N TRP A 224 10.78 -5.70 18.49
CA TRP A 224 9.81 -6.78 18.58
C TRP A 224 9.48 -7.16 20.03
N TYR A 225 10.48 -7.15 20.91
CA TYR A 225 10.28 -7.40 22.34
C TYR A 225 9.52 -6.27 23.03
N GLN A 226 9.92 -5.01 22.80
CA GLN A 226 9.24 -3.83 23.37
C GLN A 226 7.77 -3.73 22.93
N LYS A 227 7.46 -4.06 21.70
CA LYS A 227 6.08 -4.09 21.17
C LYS A 227 5.28 -5.34 21.56
N GLY A 228 5.88 -6.30 22.28
CA GLY A 228 5.22 -7.55 22.66
C GLY A 228 4.89 -8.47 21.48
N TYR A 229 5.48 -8.24 20.31
CA TYR A 229 5.17 -9.00 19.09
C TYR A 229 5.68 -10.43 19.14
N VAL A 230 6.60 -10.74 20.04
CA VAL A 230 7.13 -12.08 20.25
C VAL A 230 6.14 -13.04 20.95
N THR A 231 5.05 -12.55 21.56
CA THR A 231 4.07 -13.36 22.30
C THR A 231 2.64 -13.23 21.77
N GLY A 232 2.13 -12.04 21.53
CA GLY A 232 0.73 -11.75 21.21
C GLY A 232 0.25 -12.23 19.82
N LYS A 233 -1.03 -12.04 19.52
CA LYS A 233 -1.62 -12.15 18.17
C LYS A 233 -2.16 -10.77 17.81
N PRO A 234 -1.41 -9.93 17.09
CA PRO A 234 -1.69 -8.49 16.93
C PRO A 234 -3.01 -8.21 16.19
N TRP A 235 -3.50 -9.12 15.35
CA TRP A 235 -4.80 -8.99 14.66
C TRP A 235 -6.00 -9.44 15.50
N LYS A 236 -5.81 -9.98 16.69
CA LYS A 236 -6.87 -10.17 17.68
C LYS A 236 -6.91 -8.94 18.57
N ARG A 237 -7.57 -7.87 18.14
CA ARG A 237 -8.00 -6.82 19.06
C ARG A 237 -8.92 -7.52 20.07
N GLY A 238 -8.63 -7.35 21.37
CA GLY A 238 -9.49 -7.87 22.41
C GLY A 238 -10.95 -7.48 22.14
N ARG A 239 -11.84 -8.45 22.15
CA ARG A 239 -13.27 -8.22 22.18
C ARG A 239 -13.63 -7.56 23.49
#